data_20f013dbfb82182b40a54cbca573d8ec
#
_entry.id   20f013dbfb82182b40a54cbca573d8ec
#
_cell.length_a   1.000
_cell.length_b   1.000
_cell.length_c   1.000
_cell.angle_alpha   90.00
_cell.angle_beta   90.00
_cell.angle_gamma   90.00
#
_symmetry.space_group_name_H-M   'P 1'
#
loop_
_entity.id
_entity.type
_entity.pdbx_description
1 polymer ?
#
loop_
_entity_poly.entity_id
_entity_poly.type
_entity_poly.pdbx_seq_one_letter_code
_entity_poly.pdbx_strand_id
1 'polypeptide(L)'
;DDVTTHPMFKPIVDQRAMIFDMAHQESTQATMTYVDEKNGELNAIGNRLPRTQEDWSDKRRAVDLTLREAGGVVTRVGDETIGEMWSLFDGQDVLNEVDPRFSDNIRRHIERSITADTFHISANTDPKGDRSKAPQDQDPDMLLHVVRETDNGIVVRGAKCETAAAYAN
;
A
#
# COMPACT_ATOMS: atom_id res chain seq x y z
N ASP A 1 24.73 0.54 -3.92
CA ASP A 1 24.40 -0.24 -5.16
C ASP A 1 22.95 0.05 -5.53
N ASP A 2 22.67 0.15 -6.82
CA ASP A 2 21.34 0.35 -7.35
C ASP A 2 20.54 -0.97 -7.28
N VAL A 3 19.46 -0.98 -6.51
CA VAL A 3 18.63 -2.19 -6.31
C VAL A 3 17.98 -2.67 -7.60
N THR A 4 17.73 -1.78 -8.56
CA THR A 4 17.12 -2.11 -9.85
C THR A 4 18.03 -2.96 -10.74
N THR A 5 19.34 -2.93 -10.49
CA THR A 5 20.37 -3.68 -11.25
C THR A 5 21.03 -4.77 -10.42
N HIS A 6 20.84 -4.78 -9.10
CA HIS A 6 21.46 -5.76 -8.22
C HIS A 6 20.87 -7.17 -8.43
N PRO A 7 21.69 -8.21 -8.69
CA PRO A 7 21.20 -9.52 -9.13
C PRO A 7 20.27 -10.23 -8.15
N MET A 8 20.35 -9.93 -6.86
CA MET A 8 19.42 -10.49 -5.85
C MET A 8 18.07 -9.78 -5.81
N PHE A 9 18.03 -8.46 -6.07
CA PHE A 9 16.82 -7.66 -5.93
C PHE A 9 16.09 -7.44 -7.25
N LYS A 10 16.84 -7.34 -8.35
CA LYS A 10 16.27 -7.11 -9.68
C LYS A 10 15.11 -8.05 -10.03
N PRO A 11 15.17 -9.39 -9.83
CA PRO A 11 14.06 -10.26 -10.17
C PRO A 11 12.76 -9.92 -9.40
N ILE A 12 12.89 -9.41 -8.18
CA ILE A 12 11.74 -9.05 -7.36
C ILE A 12 11.17 -7.69 -7.77
N VAL A 13 12.05 -6.74 -8.13
CA VAL A 13 11.64 -5.46 -8.72
C VAL A 13 10.93 -5.69 -10.05
N ASP A 14 11.49 -6.50 -10.93
CA ASP A 14 10.88 -6.88 -12.22
C ASP A 14 9.51 -7.55 -12.04
N GLN A 15 9.35 -8.40 -11.02
CA GLN A 15 8.07 -9.02 -10.71
C GLN A 15 7.03 -7.98 -10.26
N ARG A 16 7.43 -6.96 -9.51
CA ARG A 16 6.51 -5.87 -9.13
C ARG A 16 6.14 -5.01 -10.34
N ALA A 17 7.12 -4.66 -11.17
CA ALA A 17 6.87 -3.94 -12.42
C ALA A 17 5.91 -4.69 -13.34
N MET A 18 6.06 -6.02 -13.46
CA MET A 18 5.16 -6.88 -14.24
C MET A 18 3.68 -6.67 -13.87
N ILE A 19 3.35 -6.51 -12.58
CA ILE A 19 1.96 -6.33 -12.13
C ILE A 19 1.38 -5.03 -12.68
N PHE A 20 2.15 -3.95 -12.66
CA PHE A 20 1.74 -2.69 -13.25
C PHE A 20 1.61 -2.80 -14.77
N ASP A 21 2.56 -3.46 -15.43
CA ASP A 21 2.54 -3.68 -16.88
C ASP A 21 1.31 -4.47 -17.33
N MET A 22 0.84 -5.42 -16.53
CA MET A 22 -0.37 -6.22 -16.82
C MET A 22 -1.63 -5.35 -16.96
N ALA A 23 -1.71 -4.20 -16.28
CA ALA A 23 -2.81 -3.26 -16.43
C ALA A 23 -2.83 -2.54 -17.81
N HIS A 24 -1.71 -2.57 -18.53
CA HIS A 24 -1.53 -1.93 -19.83
C HIS A 24 -1.43 -2.92 -21.00
N GLN A 25 -1.37 -4.22 -20.74
CA GLN A 25 -1.30 -5.24 -21.79
C GLN A 25 -2.69 -5.63 -22.27
N GLU A 26 -2.91 -5.68 -23.58
CA GLU A 26 -4.19 -5.99 -24.21
C GLU A 26 -4.80 -7.31 -23.67
N SER A 27 -3.97 -8.32 -23.42
CA SER A 27 -4.42 -9.65 -22.97
C SER A 27 -4.89 -9.69 -21.51
N THR A 28 -4.46 -8.78 -20.67
CA THR A 28 -4.69 -8.79 -19.22
C THR A 28 -5.43 -7.56 -18.68
N GLN A 29 -5.44 -6.46 -19.44
CA GLN A 29 -6.01 -5.19 -19.04
C GLN A 29 -7.46 -5.32 -18.51
N ALA A 30 -8.32 -6.05 -19.23
CA ALA A 30 -9.71 -6.22 -18.82
C ALA A 30 -9.89 -6.88 -17.44
N THR A 31 -8.91 -7.68 -16.99
CA THR A 31 -8.92 -8.30 -15.67
C THR A 31 -8.22 -7.43 -14.62
N MET A 32 -7.20 -6.69 -15.04
CA MET A 32 -6.33 -5.91 -14.14
C MET A 32 -6.83 -4.48 -13.87
N THR A 33 -7.88 -4.04 -14.57
CA THR A 33 -8.41 -2.68 -14.46
C THR A 33 -9.92 -2.65 -14.26
N TYR A 34 -10.42 -1.50 -13.84
CA TYR A 34 -11.86 -1.18 -13.80
C TYR A 34 -12.08 0.25 -14.29
N VAL A 35 -13.29 0.54 -14.77
CA VAL A 35 -13.70 1.91 -15.11
C VAL A 35 -14.27 2.58 -13.87
N ASP A 36 -13.71 3.71 -13.47
CA ASP A 36 -14.25 4.52 -12.39
C ASP A 36 -15.53 5.22 -12.86
N GLU A 37 -16.65 4.95 -12.19
CA GLU A 37 -17.97 5.50 -12.55
C GLU A 37 -18.05 7.02 -12.41
N LYS A 38 -17.16 7.64 -11.62
CA LYS A 38 -17.18 9.09 -11.36
C LYS A 38 -16.61 9.90 -12.51
N ASN A 39 -15.57 9.41 -13.16
CA ASN A 39 -14.82 10.13 -14.17
C ASN A 39 -14.67 9.38 -15.50
N GLY A 40 -15.04 8.10 -15.55
CA GLY A 40 -14.88 7.24 -16.73
C GLY A 40 -13.45 6.82 -17.00
N GLU A 41 -12.52 7.06 -16.08
CA GLU A 41 -11.12 6.67 -16.24
C GLU A 41 -10.88 5.20 -15.93
N LEU A 42 -9.88 4.62 -16.58
CA LEU A 42 -9.45 3.25 -16.35
C LEU A 42 -8.39 3.23 -15.25
N ASN A 43 -8.70 2.58 -14.14
CA ASN A 43 -7.82 2.49 -12.97
C ASN A 43 -7.46 1.02 -12.66
N ALA A 44 -6.35 0.80 -11.97
CA ALA A 44 -5.92 -0.53 -11.54
C ALA A 44 -6.95 -1.15 -10.58
N ILE A 45 -7.30 -2.43 -10.82
CA ILE A 45 -8.35 -3.15 -10.07
C ILE A 45 -8.04 -3.25 -8.58
N GLY A 46 -6.76 -3.29 -8.19
CA GLY A 46 -6.33 -3.28 -6.80
C GLY A 46 -6.86 -2.07 -6.01
N ASN A 47 -6.99 -0.93 -6.68
CA ASN A 47 -7.43 0.33 -6.09
C ASN A 47 -8.95 0.44 -5.93
N ARG A 48 -9.73 -0.47 -6.52
CA ARG A 48 -11.19 -0.42 -6.47
C ARG A 48 -11.71 -0.65 -5.06
N LEU A 49 -12.59 0.24 -4.57
CA LEU A 49 -13.41 -0.03 -3.39
C LEU A 49 -14.46 -1.10 -3.72
N PRO A 50 -14.37 -2.31 -3.16
CA PRO A 50 -15.35 -3.35 -3.43
C PRO A 50 -16.66 -3.04 -2.68
N ARG A 51 -17.76 -2.93 -3.41
CA ARG A 51 -19.11 -2.66 -2.86
C ARG A 51 -20.04 -3.85 -2.99
N THR A 52 -19.72 -4.75 -3.90
CA THR A 52 -20.54 -5.92 -4.23
C THR A 52 -19.71 -7.21 -4.20
N GLN A 53 -20.39 -8.35 -4.17
CA GLN A 53 -19.74 -9.65 -4.31
C GLN A 53 -19.00 -9.79 -5.64
N GLU A 54 -19.51 -9.15 -6.72
CA GLU A 54 -18.84 -9.19 -8.02
C GLU A 54 -17.55 -8.40 -8.00
N ASP A 55 -17.47 -7.24 -7.33
CA ASP A 55 -16.24 -6.48 -7.17
C ASP A 55 -15.14 -7.31 -6.48
N TRP A 56 -15.50 -8.08 -5.46
CA TRP A 56 -14.60 -9.01 -4.81
C TRP A 56 -14.15 -10.14 -5.73
N SER A 57 -15.08 -10.66 -6.56
CA SER A 57 -14.78 -11.69 -7.55
C SER A 57 -13.83 -11.18 -8.63
N ASP A 58 -13.98 -9.92 -9.06
CA ASP A 58 -13.08 -9.26 -10.01
C ASP A 58 -11.67 -9.14 -9.43
N LYS A 59 -11.55 -8.62 -8.21
CA LYS A 59 -10.26 -8.55 -7.51
C LYS A 59 -9.62 -9.93 -7.38
N ARG A 60 -10.40 -10.95 -7.05
CA ARG A 60 -9.90 -12.32 -6.95
C ARG A 60 -9.39 -12.84 -8.29
N ARG A 61 -10.08 -12.56 -9.40
CA ARG A 61 -9.61 -12.92 -10.75
C ARG A 61 -8.28 -12.28 -11.09
N ALA A 62 -8.09 -11.02 -10.72
CA ALA A 62 -6.80 -10.31 -10.91
C ALA A 62 -5.67 -10.93 -10.08
N VAL A 63 -5.93 -11.27 -8.82
CA VAL A 63 -4.96 -11.97 -7.97
C VAL A 63 -4.59 -13.33 -8.57
N ASP A 64 -5.57 -14.13 -8.97
CA ASP A 64 -5.32 -15.45 -9.56
C ASP A 64 -4.52 -15.35 -10.87
N LEU A 65 -4.82 -14.36 -11.70
CA LEU A 65 -4.05 -14.09 -12.93
C LEU A 65 -2.61 -13.71 -12.61
N THR A 66 -2.42 -12.77 -11.70
CA THR A 66 -1.08 -12.33 -11.28
C THR A 66 -0.25 -13.47 -10.69
N LEU A 67 -0.85 -14.33 -9.87
CA LEU A 67 -0.17 -15.50 -9.31
C LEU A 67 0.26 -16.50 -10.38
N ARG A 68 -0.53 -16.70 -11.44
CA ARG A 68 -0.19 -17.58 -12.56
C ARG A 68 1.00 -17.02 -13.34
N GLU A 69 0.99 -15.74 -13.67
CA GLU A 69 2.08 -15.06 -14.38
C GLU A 69 3.38 -15.04 -13.54
N ALA A 70 3.26 -14.91 -12.22
CA ALA A 70 4.38 -14.93 -11.29
C ALA A 70 4.89 -16.35 -10.92
N GLY A 71 4.34 -17.41 -11.54
CA GLY A 71 4.75 -18.79 -11.23
C GLY A 71 4.34 -19.25 -9.82
N GLY A 72 3.29 -18.68 -9.25
CA GLY A 72 2.78 -19.00 -7.91
C GLY A 72 3.48 -18.26 -6.77
N VAL A 73 4.41 -17.37 -7.06
CA VAL A 73 5.04 -16.52 -6.04
C VAL A 73 4.02 -15.49 -5.56
N VAL A 74 3.92 -15.33 -4.24
CA VAL A 74 3.01 -14.35 -3.63
C VAL A 74 3.35 -12.94 -4.11
N THR A 75 2.38 -12.31 -4.73
CA THR A 75 2.46 -10.92 -5.17
C THR A 75 1.28 -10.14 -4.57
N ARG A 76 1.43 -8.83 -4.51
CA ARG A 76 0.35 -7.94 -4.06
C ARG A 76 -0.20 -7.20 -5.27
N VAL A 77 -1.51 -7.20 -5.42
CA VAL A 77 -2.24 -6.48 -6.47
C VAL A 77 -2.77 -5.14 -5.92
N GLY A 78 -2.06 -4.56 -4.95
CA GLY A 78 -2.42 -3.30 -4.31
C GLY A 78 -3.52 -3.39 -3.25
N ASP A 79 -4.18 -4.52 -3.11
CA ASP A 79 -5.40 -4.66 -2.32
C ASP A 79 -5.18 -4.69 -0.80
N GLU A 80 -4.03 -5.10 -0.30
CA GLU A 80 -3.78 -5.12 1.15
C GLU A 80 -3.69 -3.71 1.73
N THR A 81 -2.79 -2.89 1.23
CA THR A 81 -2.55 -1.55 1.78
C THR A 81 -3.66 -0.57 1.43
N ILE A 82 -4.20 -0.66 0.21
CA ILE A 82 -5.38 0.14 -0.15
C ILE A 82 -6.62 -0.31 0.62
N GLY A 83 -6.72 -1.59 0.98
CA GLY A 83 -7.75 -2.11 1.88
C GLY A 83 -7.68 -1.47 3.27
N GLU A 84 -6.48 -1.28 3.82
CA GLU A 84 -6.26 -0.54 5.06
C GLU A 84 -6.71 0.93 4.92
N MET A 85 -6.41 1.59 3.79
CA MET A 85 -6.87 2.95 3.50
C MET A 85 -8.39 3.04 3.41
N TRP A 86 -9.06 2.07 2.78
CA TRP A 86 -10.51 2.01 2.71
C TRP A 86 -11.14 1.76 4.08
N SER A 87 -10.48 1.03 4.99
CA SER A 87 -10.93 0.87 6.37
C SER A 87 -10.86 2.18 7.15
N LEU A 88 -9.83 2.99 6.94
CA LEU A 88 -9.75 4.34 7.51
C LEU A 88 -10.83 5.28 6.93
N PHE A 89 -11.13 5.15 5.64
CA PHE A 89 -12.21 5.90 5.00
C PHE A 89 -13.57 5.53 5.57
N ASP A 90 -13.81 4.26 5.84
CA ASP A 90 -15.07 3.76 6.41
C ASP A 90 -15.25 4.23 7.88
N GLY A 91 -14.16 4.28 8.65
CA GLY A 91 -14.15 4.77 10.03
C GLY A 91 -13.88 6.28 10.20
N GLN A 92 -13.97 7.08 9.14
CA GLN A 92 -13.58 8.50 9.16
C GLN A 92 -14.40 9.38 10.13
N ASP A 93 -15.65 9.03 10.41
CA ASP A 93 -16.50 9.73 11.36
C ASP A 93 -15.96 9.64 12.79
N VAL A 94 -15.43 8.50 13.20
CA VAL A 94 -14.76 8.35 14.50
C VAL A 94 -13.50 9.21 14.57
N LEU A 95 -12.74 9.26 13.49
CA LEU A 95 -11.53 10.10 13.42
C LEU A 95 -11.86 11.59 13.43
N ASN A 96 -12.98 11.99 12.84
CA ASN A 96 -13.46 13.37 12.82
C ASN A 96 -13.89 13.89 14.18
N GLU A 97 -14.25 13.03 15.13
CA GLU A 97 -14.49 13.43 16.53
C GLU A 97 -13.21 13.98 17.17
N VAL A 98 -12.03 13.54 16.71
CA VAL A 98 -10.74 14.02 17.19
C VAL A 98 -10.30 15.27 16.42
N ASP A 99 -10.30 15.21 15.08
CA ASP A 99 -9.94 16.34 14.22
C ASP A 99 -10.64 16.20 12.85
N PRO A 100 -11.48 17.18 12.46
CA PRO A 100 -12.20 17.13 11.18
C PRO A 100 -11.29 17.12 9.93
N ARG A 101 -10.02 17.49 10.06
CA ARG A 101 -9.03 17.42 8.97
C ARG A 101 -8.71 15.98 8.55
N PHE A 102 -8.95 14.99 9.40
CA PHE A 102 -8.60 13.59 9.09
C PHE A 102 -9.38 13.04 7.92
N SER A 103 -10.68 13.31 7.79
CA SER A 103 -11.45 12.90 6.61
C SER A 103 -10.88 13.44 5.31
N ASP A 104 -10.55 14.72 5.27
CA ASP A 104 -10.02 15.35 4.07
C ASP A 104 -8.63 14.81 3.73
N ASN A 105 -7.81 14.50 4.73
CA ASN A 105 -6.51 13.90 4.54
C ASN A 105 -6.62 12.48 3.97
N ILE A 106 -7.52 11.67 4.52
CA ILE A 106 -7.77 10.30 4.05
C ILE A 106 -8.25 10.32 2.59
N ARG A 107 -9.26 11.14 2.27
CA ARG A 107 -9.80 11.25 0.91
C ARG A 107 -8.73 11.67 -0.09
N ARG A 108 -7.97 12.73 0.21
CA ARG A 108 -6.88 13.20 -0.68
C ARG A 108 -5.79 12.16 -0.86
N HIS A 109 -5.47 11.41 0.19
CA HIS A 109 -4.46 10.36 0.09
C HIS A 109 -4.94 9.22 -0.81
N ILE A 110 -6.17 8.74 -0.63
CA ILE A 110 -6.78 7.68 -1.46
C ILE A 110 -6.87 8.14 -2.92
N GLU A 111 -7.39 9.34 -3.17
CA GLU A 111 -7.53 9.89 -4.52
C GLU A 111 -6.17 10.00 -5.22
N ARG A 112 -5.14 10.52 -4.52
CA ARG A 112 -3.79 10.57 -5.04
C ARG A 112 -3.23 9.19 -5.34
N SER A 113 -3.47 8.22 -4.45
CA SER A 113 -2.98 6.84 -4.61
C SER A 113 -3.59 6.17 -5.85
N ILE A 114 -4.89 6.36 -6.07
CA ILE A 114 -5.60 5.82 -7.24
C ILE A 114 -5.09 6.49 -8.53
N THR A 115 -5.04 7.83 -8.55
CA THR A 115 -4.65 8.60 -9.75
C THR A 115 -3.19 8.35 -10.16
N ALA A 116 -2.29 8.17 -9.20
CA ALA A 116 -0.88 7.95 -9.46
C ALA A 116 -0.51 6.45 -9.53
N ASP A 117 -1.48 5.56 -9.29
CA ASP A 117 -1.28 4.11 -9.17
C ASP A 117 -0.05 3.76 -8.34
N THR A 118 0.01 4.31 -7.12
CA THR A 118 1.19 4.21 -6.26
C THR A 118 1.35 2.81 -5.67
N PHE A 119 2.61 2.36 -5.61
CA PHE A 119 2.94 1.16 -4.86
C PHE A 119 3.01 1.48 -3.37
N HIS A 120 2.27 0.74 -2.56
CA HIS A 120 2.19 0.94 -1.11
C HIS A 120 2.95 -0.14 -0.35
N ILE A 121 3.57 0.27 0.76
CA ILE A 121 4.24 -0.64 1.69
C ILE A 121 3.67 -0.43 3.09
N SER A 122 3.33 -1.53 3.75
CA SER A 122 2.94 -1.53 5.15
C SER A 122 4.13 -1.89 6.03
N ALA A 123 4.59 -0.95 6.85
CA ALA A 123 5.72 -1.11 7.76
C ALA A 123 5.22 -1.41 9.18
N ASN A 124 4.81 -2.64 9.43
CA ASN A 124 4.12 -3.03 10.67
C ASN A 124 5.05 -3.41 11.81
N THR A 125 6.20 -4.02 11.51
CA THR A 125 7.05 -4.64 12.51
C THR A 125 8.01 -3.65 13.14
N ASP A 126 8.01 -3.59 14.46
CA ASP A 126 9.00 -2.81 15.22
C ASP A 126 10.29 -3.61 15.46
N PRO A 127 11.44 -2.93 15.60
CA PRO A 127 12.67 -3.54 16.11
C PRO A 127 12.43 -4.21 17.46
N LYS A 128 12.97 -5.41 17.63
CA LYS A 128 12.69 -6.21 18.84
C LYS A 128 13.41 -5.70 20.08
N GLY A 129 14.57 -5.05 19.92
CA GLY A 129 15.36 -4.52 21.03
C GLY A 129 15.64 -5.54 22.14
N ASP A 130 15.83 -5.03 23.34
CA ASP A 130 15.98 -5.85 24.56
C ASP A 130 14.58 -6.18 25.13
N ARG A 131 14.12 -7.40 24.91
CA ARG A 131 12.79 -7.86 25.34
C ARG A 131 12.59 -7.93 26.86
N SER A 132 13.67 -7.82 27.64
CA SER A 132 13.60 -7.75 29.11
C SER A 132 13.23 -6.35 29.63
N LYS A 133 13.23 -5.36 28.76
CA LYS A 133 12.93 -3.96 29.07
C LYS A 133 11.63 -3.50 28.44
N ALA A 134 10.96 -2.57 29.11
CA ALA A 134 9.85 -1.87 28.49
C ALA A 134 10.34 -0.93 27.36
N PRO A 135 9.50 -0.62 26.34
CA PRO A 135 9.90 0.22 25.21
C PRO A 135 10.52 1.56 25.61
N GLN A 136 9.99 2.22 26.62
CA GLN A 136 10.45 3.51 27.12
C GLN A 136 11.82 3.45 27.85
N ASP A 137 12.29 2.24 28.21
CA ASP A 137 13.54 2.02 28.93
C ASP A 137 14.69 1.60 27.98
N GLN A 138 14.46 1.69 26.68
CA GLN A 138 15.40 1.36 25.62
C GLN A 138 15.86 2.63 24.87
N ASP A 139 16.55 2.43 23.75
CA ASP A 139 16.94 3.54 22.88
C ASP A 139 15.68 4.34 22.45
N PRO A 140 15.61 5.64 22.74
CA PRO A 140 14.44 6.45 22.41
C PRO A 140 14.14 6.51 20.91
N ASP A 141 15.14 6.30 20.05
CA ASP A 141 14.97 6.27 18.59
C ASP A 141 14.76 4.86 18.02
N MET A 142 14.62 3.84 18.87
CA MET A 142 14.38 2.46 18.42
C MET A 142 13.01 2.32 17.79
N LEU A 143 11.97 2.88 18.40
CA LEU A 143 10.60 2.81 17.89
C LEU A 143 10.22 4.09 17.15
N LEU A 144 9.41 3.95 16.11
CA LEU A 144 8.90 5.09 15.36
C LEU A 144 8.01 5.96 16.26
N HIS A 145 8.36 7.24 16.40
CA HIS A 145 7.63 8.20 17.23
C HIS A 145 7.64 9.60 16.64
N VAL A 146 6.72 10.45 17.06
CA VAL A 146 6.66 11.86 16.70
C VAL A 146 7.68 12.63 17.52
N VAL A 147 8.64 13.31 16.87
CA VAL A 147 9.64 14.17 17.52
C VAL A 147 9.25 15.64 17.47
N ARG A 148 8.41 16.03 16.54
CA ARG A 148 7.96 17.41 16.42
C ARG A 148 6.66 17.50 15.60
N GLU A 149 5.73 18.34 16.05
CA GLU A 149 4.59 18.79 15.27
C GLU A 149 4.87 20.13 14.60
N THR A 150 4.32 20.34 13.43
CA THR A 150 4.45 21.57 12.64
C THR A 150 3.09 21.93 12.02
N ASP A 151 2.94 23.14 11.52
CA ASP A 151 1.73 23.57 10.81
C ASP A 151 1.45 22.73 9.54
N ASN A 152 2.47 22.08 8.98
CA ASN A 152 2.37 21.28 7.75
C ASN A 152 2.34 19.77 8.00
N GLY A 153 2.36 19.31 9.25
CA GLY A 153 2.35 17.90 9.61
C GLY A 153 3.27 17.55 10.77
N ILE A 154 3.70 16.31 10.84
CA ILE A 154 4.55 15.77 11.89
C ILE A 154 5.92 15.38 11.35
N VAL A 155 6.94 15.50 12.21
CA VAL A 155 8.26 14.94 11.97
C VAL A 155 8.38 13.68 12.82
N VAL A 156 8.72 12.57 12.20
CA VAL A 156 8.87 11.29 12.87
C VAL A 156 10.34 10.84 12.87
N ARG A 157 10.73 10.05 13.87
CA ARG A 157 12.03 9.40 13.99
C ARG A 157 11.85 8.00 14.55
N GLY A 158 12.79 7.10 14.24
CA GLY A 158 12.75 5.72 14.68
C GLY A 158 12.87 4.74 13.54
N ALA A 159 12.69 3.46 13.82
CA ALA A 159 12.83 2.39 12.86
C ALA A 159 11.58 1.51 12.78
N LYS A 160 11.36 0.97 11.60
CA LYS A 160 10.51 -0.19 11.33
C LYS A 160 11.38 -1.23 10.63
N CYS A 161 11.12 -2.51 10.84
CA CYS A 161 11.90 -3.59 10.28
C CYS A 161 11.02 -4.66 9.64
N GLU A 162 11.66 -5.55 8.90
CA GLU A 162 11.00 -6.67 8.20
C GLU A 162 9.87 -6.20 7.26
N THR A 163 10.03 -4.99 6.68
CA THR A 163 9.05 -4.42 5.76
C THR A 163 9.19 -5.07 4.39
N ALA A 164 8.17 -5.81 3.99
CA ALA A 164 8.15 -6.47 2.69
C ALA A 164 8.21 -5.44 1.55
N ALA A 165 9.04 -5.72 0.54
CA ALA A 165 9.17 -4.91 -0.68
C ALA A 165 9.68 -3.46 -0.49
N ALA A 166 10.30 -3.13 0.64
CA ALA A 166 10.89 -1.80 0.88
C ALA A 166 11.94 -1.38 -0.17
N TYR A 167 12.53 -2.33 -0.85
CA TYR A 167 13.49 -2.13 -1.95
C TYR A 167 12.84 -1.77 -3.29
N ALA A 168 11.52 -1.85 -3.41
CA ALA A 168 10.77 -1.57 -4.64
C ALA A 168 10.17 -0.16 -4.67
N ASN A 169 10.50 0.66 -3.68
CA ASN A 169 10.02 2.04 -3.55
C ASN A 169 11.06 3.05 -4.02
#